data_1222d33e63c3d3ce2be20c5e52d60cde
#
_entry.id   1222d33e63c3d3ce2be20c5e52d60cde
#
_cell.length_a   1.000
_cell.length_b   1.000
_cell.length_c   1.000
_cell.angle_alpha   90.00
_cell.angle_beta   90.00
_cell.angle_gamma   90.00
#
_symmetry.space_group_name_H-M   'P 1'
#
loop_
_entity.id
_entity.type
_entity.pdbx_description
1 polymer ?
#
loop_
_entity_poly.entity_id
_entity_poly.type
_entity_poly.pdbx_seq_one_letter_code
_entity_poly.pdbx_strand_id
1 'polypeptide(L)'
;MPVQPLPRRQQEVLKATVHHYVDTIEPVGSRTLVQRFDLHASAATVRSAMGALEQRGLLTQPHTSAGRVPSPSGYRHYVDCLLPRPGTISQHLDQELTQLSLRWAALDDLLQNMARRLTDFTGLMSLITHPTQRQPALEDIRLVRSEERLLVMLVENSSQASHLNLRLPHGSEHQIEAMDQWARRQLDSNGSLNWNALPRELQACGRALRDAIHSHQSLQTSQETKALFHGVSRLIAEPEFSQSAKVRPLLELMDQSPAALTLSAPGPGYGVWIGQEHPEQAL
;
A
#
# COMPACT_ATOMS: atom_id res chain seq x y z
N MET A 1 12.49 0.47 -25.36
CA MET A 1 13.76 0.39 -26.10
C MET A 1 14.75 -0.39 -25.25
N PRO A 2 15.58 -1.30 -25.78
CA PRO A 2 16.59 -1.99 -24.99
C PRO A 2 17.59 -0.95 -24.46
N VAL A 3 17.72 -0.91 -23.13
CA VAL A 3 18.67 -0.03 -22.44
C VAL A 3 20.07 -0.46 -22.84
N GLN A 4 20.82 0.39 -23.54
CA GLN A 4 22.20 0.07 -23.85
C GLN A 4 23.03 -0.08 -22.57
N PRO A 5 23.74 -1.18 -22.37
CA PRO A 5 24.54 -1.38 -21.17
C PRO A 5 25.60 -0.27 -21.03
N LEU A 6 25.67 0.27 -19.81
CA LEU A 6 26.69 1.26 -19.47
C LEU A 6 28.07 0.60 -19.42
N PRO A 7 29.13 1.29 -19.84
CA PRO A 7 30.51 0.87 -19.57
C PRO A 7 30.73 0.67 -18.06
N ARG A 8 31.52 -0.33 -17.69
CA ARG A 8 31.73 -0.70 -16.26
C ARG A 8 32.08 0.51 -15.39
N ARG A 9 32.94 1.39 -15.85
CA ARG A 9 33.31 2.60 -15.07
C ARG A 9 32.12 3.54 -14.83
N GLN A 10 31.24 3.70 -15.81
CA GLN A 10 30.03 4.51 -15.65
C GLN A 10 29.05 3.86 -14.68
N GLN A 11 28.92 2.52 -14.68
CA GLN A 11 28.11 1.80 -13.69
C GLN A 11 28.64 2.03 -12.26
N GLU A 12 29.95 1.90 -12.04
CA GLU A 12 30.58 2.13 -10.74
C GLU A 12 30.35 3.57 -10.24
N VAL A 13 30.53 4.55 -11.12
CA VAL A 13 30.33 5.97 -10.79
C VAL A 13 28.85 6.29 -10.53
N LEU A 14 27.91 5.76 -11.31
CA LEU A 14 26.48 5.95 -11.08
C LEU A 14 26.07 5.34 -9.74
N LYS A 15 26.50 4.10 -9.47
CA LYS A 15 26.25 3.42 -8.19
C LYS A 15 26.77 4.23 -7.01
N ALA A 16 28.00 4.69 -7.06
CA ALA A 16 28.59 5.51 -6.00
C ALA A 16 27.87 6.85 -5.81
N THR A 17 27.43 7.48 -6.91
CA THR A 17 26.66 8.74 -6.85
C THR A 17 25.30 8.54 -6.21
N VAL A 18 24.58 7.47 -6.57
CA VAL A 18 23.29 7.12 -5.96
C VAL A 18 23.45 6.86 -4.45
N HIS A 19 24.42 6.03 -4.06
CA HIS A 19 24.69 5.74 -2.65
C HIS A 19 25.02 7.01 -1.86
N HIS A 20 25.89 7.87 -2.40
CA HIS A 20 26.24 9.12 -1.74
C HIS A 20 25.00 9.99 -1.52
N TYR A 21 24.20 10.16 -2.56
CA TYR A 21 23.04 11.04 -2.52
C TYR A 21 21.94 10.51 -1.58
N VAL A 22 21.69 9.21 -1.58
CA VAL A 22 20.72 8.59 -0.64
C VAL A 22 21.14 8.80 0.80
N ASP A 23 22.46 8.71 1.10
CA ASP A 23 22.96 8.89 2.46
C ASP A 23 22.99 10.36 2.92
N THR A 24 23.15 11.33 2.00
CA THR A 24 23.50 12.72 2.38
C THR A 24 22.53 13.77 1.82
N ILE A 25 21.80 13.44 0.77
CA ILE A 25 20.96 14.37 -0.04
C ILE A 25 21.79 15.53 -0.61
N GLU A 26 23.11 15.39 -0.68
CA GLU A 26 24.03 16.43 -1.18
C GLU A 26 24.56 16.09 -2.55
N PRO A 27 24.66 17.09 -3.48
CA PRO A 27 25.33 16.92 -4.75
C PRO A 27 26.81 16.53 -4.54
N VAL A 28 27.28 15.54 -5.29
CA VAL A 28 28.62 14.99 -5.11
C VAL A 28 29.59 15.37 -6.23
N GLY A 29 30.81 15.73 -5.87
CA GLY A 29 31.94 15.96 -6.77
C GLY A 29 32.80 14.71 -7.00
N SER A 30 33.54 14.68 -8.11
CA SER A 30 34.43 13.54 -8.46
C SER A 30 35.50 13.25 -7.40
N ARG A 31 36.00 14.26 -6.70
CA ARG A 31 37.01 14.08 -5.64
C ARG A 31 36.40 13.36 -4.43
N THR A 32 35.21 13.76 -4.02
CA THR A 32 34.46 13.14 -2.92
C THR A 32 34.14 11.69 -3.21
N LEU A 33 33.72 11.38 -4.45
CA LEU A 33 33.47 9.99 -4.86
C LEU A 33 34.71 9.11 -4.76
N VAL A 34 35.87 9.61 -5.21
CA VAL A 34 37.13 8.86 -5.11
C VAL A 34 37.56 8.65 -3.67
N GLN A 35 37.33 9.63 -2.80
CA GLN A 35 37.72 9.54 -1.37
C GLN A 35 36.80 8.63 -0.56
N ARG A 36 35.50 8.63 -0.89
CA ARG A 36 34.49 7.89 -0.12
C ARG A 36 34.29 6.45 -0.60
N PHE A 37 34.47 6.23 -1.89
CA PHE A 37 34.23 4.94 -2.54
C PHE A 37 35.52 4.45 -3.20
N ASP A 38 35.81 3.16 -3.09
CA ASP A 38 37.01 2.56 -3.69
C ASP A 38 36.82 2.37 -5.22
N LEU A 39 36.86 3.47 -5.96
CA LEU A 39 36.61 3.47 -7.40
C LEU A 39 37.83 3.10 -8.22
N HIS A 40 39.03 2.90 -7.66
CA HIS A 40 40.28 2.62 -8.33
C HIS A 40 40.52 3.49 -9.61
N ALA A 41 40.21 4.80 -9.51
CA ALA A 41 40.30 5.74 -10.61
C ALA A 41 40.70 7.14 -10.15
N SER A 42 41.30 7.94 -11.01
CA SER A 42 41.60 9.34 -10.73
C SER A 42 40.32 10.19 -10.70
N ALA A 43 40.34 11.29 -9.95
CA ALA A 43 39.21 12.24 -9.92
C ALA A 43 38.90 12.81 -11.33
N ALA A 44 39.88 12.90 -12.21
CA ALA A 44 39.68 13.31 -13.60
C ALA A 44 38.88 12.25 -14.40
N THR A 45 39.25 10.99 -14.24
CA THR A 45 38.53 9.86 -14.86
C THR A 45 37.08 9.77 -14.36
N VAL A 46 36.87 9.93 -13.04
CA VAL A 46 35.52 9.94 -12.46
C VAL A 46 34.71 11.13 -12.97
N ARG A 47 35.31 12.32 -13.07
CA ARG A 47 34.65 13.51 -13.64
C ARG A 47 34.23 13.29 -15.09
N SER A 48 35.06 12.66 -15.92
CA SER A 48 34.72 12.32 -17.30
C SER A 48 33.55 11.34 -17.38
N ALA A 49 33.55 10.31 -16.52
CA ALA A 49 32.42 9.37 -16.40
C ALA A 49 31.12 10.05 -15.94
N MET A 50 31.20 10.97 -14.97
CA MET A 50 30.05 11.77 -14.53
C MET A 50 29.48 12.62 -15.67
N GLY A 51 30.35 13.26 -16.48
CA GLY A 51 29.93 14.03 -17.65
C GLY A 51 29.23 13.16 -18.71
N ALA A 52 29.73 11.96 -18.96
CA ALA A 52 29.10 11.02 -19.87
C ALA A 52 27.76 10.51 -19.37
N LEU A 53 27.60 10.31 -18.05
CA LEU A 53 26.31 9.96 -17.41
C LEU A 53 25.32 11.11 -17.49
N GLU A 54 25.78 12.35 -17.34
CA GLU A 54 24.95 13.55 -17.48
C GLU A 54 24.46 13.71 -18.93
N GLN A 55 25.31 13.53 -19.93
CA GLN A 55 24.91 13.53 -21.34
C GLN A 55 23.85 12.47 -21.67
N ARG A 56 23.86 11.35 -20.96
CA ARG A 56 22.84 10.29 -21.07
C ARG A 56 21.58 10.55 -20.24
N GLY A 57 21.52 11.68 -19.52
CA GLY A 57 20.40 12.04 -18.67
C GLY A 57 20.27 11.21 -17.38
N LEU A 58 21.34 10.49 -16.98
CA LEU A 58 21.34 9.66 -15.76
C LEU A 58 21.81 10.41 -14.52
N LEU A 59 22.55 11.51 -14.71
CA LEU A 59 22.90 12.47 -13.68
C LEU A 59 22.46 13.87 -14.11
N THR A 60 22.23 14.73 -13.12
CA THR A 60 21.95 16.16 -13.33
C THR A 60 22.84 17.01 -12.45
N GLN A 61 23.10 18.24 -12.88
CA GLN A 61 23.82 19.23 -12.11
C GLN A 61 22.82 20.30 -11.65
N PRO A 62 22.48 20.40 -10.35
CA PRO A 62 21.48 21.36 -9.87
C PRO A 62 21.88 22.81 -10.12
N HIS A 63 23.18 23.14 -9.99
CA HIS A 63 23.77 24.47 -10.22
C HIS A 63 25.14 24.33 -10.83
N THR A 64 25.59 25.31 -11.60
CA THR A 64 26.88 25.31 -12.32
C THR A 64 28.11 25.03 -11.45
N SER A 65 28.07 25.39 -10.18
CA SER A 65 29.15 25.14 -9.19
C SER A 65 28.91 23.90 -8.33
N ALA A 66 27.74 23.28 -8.42
CA ALA A 66 27.40 22.12 -7.60
C ALA A 66 28.01 20.83 -8.17
N GLY A 67 28.09 19.81 -7.33
CA GLY A 67 28.33 18.44 -7.78
C GLY A 67 27.18 17.92 -8.65
N ARG A 68 27.09 16.64 -8.82
CA ARG A 68 26.02 15.99 -9.57
C ARG A 68 25.13 15.17 -8.65
N VAL A 69 23.85 15.06 -9.03
CA VAL A 69 22.85 14.24 -8.37
C VAL A 69 22.25 13.23 -9.34
N PRO A 70 21.76 12.09 -8.89
CA PRO A 70 21.04 11.16 -9.76
C PRO A 70 19.76 11.80 -10.31
N SER A 71 19.48 11.61 -11.59
CA SER A 71 18.18 11.94 -12.18
C SER A 71 17.15 10.83 -11.91
N PRO A 72 15.85 11.05 -12.13
CA PRO A 72 14.85 9.97 -12.10
C PRO A 72 15.23 8.77 -12.98
N SER A 73 15.73 9.04 -14.21
CA SER A 73 16.23 8.00 -15.12
C SER A 73 17.49 7.30 -14.60
N GLY A 74 18.34 8.02 -13.86
CA GLY A 74 19.52 7.47 -13.20
C GLY A 74 19.16 6.50 -12.08
N TYR A 75 18.19 6.86 -11.25
CA TYR A 75 17.64 5.96 -10.23
C TYR A 75 16.99 4.73 -10.85
N ARG A 76 16.18 4.91 -11.92
CA ARG A 76 15.55 3.79 -12.63
C ARG A 76 16.60 2.83 -13.19
N HIS A 77 17.64 3.34 -13.84
CA HIS A 77 18.73 2.51 -14.35
C HIS A 77 19.48 1.79 -13.21
N TYR A 78 19.69 2.46 -12.10
CA TYR A 78 20.32 1.84 -10.92
C TYR A 78 19.49 0.67 -10.39
N VAL A 79 18.18 0.86 -10.22
CA VAL A 79 17.27 -0.18 -9.71
C VAL A 79 17.19 -1.37 -10.66
N ASP A 80 17.04 -1.11 -11.96
CA ASP A 80 16.81 -2.18 -12.94
C ASP A 80 18.08 -2.97 -13.28
N CYS A 81 19.26 -2.32 -13.24
CA CYS A 81 20.48 -2.89 -13.79
C CYS A 81 21.63 -3.06 -12.78
N LEU A 82 21.68 -2.26 -11.72
CA LEU A 82 22.85 -2.16 -10.84
C LEU A 82 22.60 -2.63 -9.40
N LEU A 83 21.34 -2.81 -9.01
CA LEU A 83 21.03 -3.43 -7.73
C LEU A 83 21.52 -4.88 -7.69
N PRO A 84 22.12 -5.32 -6.58
CA PRO A 84 22.46 -6.72 -6.41
C PRO A 84 21.20 -7.58 -6.46
N ARG A 85 21.31 -8.75 -7.06
CA ARG A 85 20.21 -9.73 -7.03
C ARG A 85 19.91 -10.13 -5.58
N PRO A 86 18.63 -10.43 -5.25
CA PRO A 86 18.27 -10.95 -3.94
C PRO A 86 19.17 -12.14 -3.57
N GLY A 87 19.86 -12.03 -2.44
CA GLY A 87 20.77 -13.06 -1.94
C GLY A 87 20.16 -13.87 -0.80
N THR A 88 21.01 -14.47 0.04
CA THR A 88 20.63 -15.26 1.22
C THR A 88 19.73 -14.51 2.20
N ILE A 89 19.84 -13.19 2.25
CA ILE A 89 19.02 -12.32 3.11
C ILE A 89 17.53 -12.40 2.72
N SER A 90 17.20 -12.41 1.42
CA SER A 90 15.81 -12.54 0.98
C SER A 90 15.23 -13.91 1.31
N GLN A 91 16.03 -14.98 1.24
CA GLN A 91 15.61 -16.33 1.63
C GLN A 91 15.34 -16.42 3.13
N HIS A 92 16.15 -15.76 3.95
CA HIS A 92 15.92 -15.72 5.40
C HIS A 92 14.64 -14.97 5.75
N LEU A 93 14.41 -13.81 5.13
CA LEU A 93 13.17 -13.06 5.31
C LEU A 93 11.94 -13.86 4.88
N ASP A 94 12.02 -14.57 3.76
CA ASP A 94 10.94 -15.40 3.24
C ASP A 94 10.59 -16.55 4.20
N GLN A 95 11.60 -17.19 4.79
CA GLN A 95 11.43 -18.21 5.84
C GLN A 95 10.78 -17.62 7.11
N GLU A 96 11.24 -16.47 7.57
CA GLU A 96 10.67 -15.78 8.74
C GLU A 96 9.20 -15.40 8.51
N LEU A 97 8.88 -14.85 7.34
CA LEU A 97 7.50 -14.49 6.99
C LEU A 97 6.58 -15.72 6.86
N THR A 98 7.10 -16.81 6.29
CA THR A 98 6.35 -18.06 6.20
C THR A 98 6.06 -18.65 7.58
N GLN A 99 7.02 -18.61 8.50
CA GLN A 99 6.80 -19.08 9.89
C GLN A 99 5.79 -18.21 10.64
N LEU A 100 5.73 -16.91 10.36
CA LEU A 100 4.72 -16.04 10.94
C LEU A 100 3.31 -16.45 10.52
N SER A 101 3.08 -16.73 9.24
CA SER A 101 1.75 -17.08 8.72
C SER A 101 1.14 -18.32 9.37
N LEU A 102 1.96 -19.25 9.85
CA LEU A 102 1.50 -20.48 10.51
C LEU A 102 1.08 -20.31 11.97
N ARG A 103 1.40 -19.19 12.61
CA ARG A 103 1.21 -19.00 14.06
C ARG A 103 0.02 -18.11 14.41
N TRP A 104 -0.59 -17.43 13.44
CA TRP A 104 -1.59 -16.40 13.71
C TRP A 104 -2.98 -16.85 13.32
N ALA A 105 -3.92 -16.70 14.27
CA ALA A 105 -5.33 -17.00 14.06
C ALA A 105 -6.10 -15.82 13.46
N ALA A 106 -5.63 -14.58 13.67
CA ALA A 106 -6.26 -13.36 13.16
C ALA A 106 -5.37 -12.70 12.10
N LEU A 107 -5.98 -12.32 10.98
CA LEU A 107 -5.29 -11.66 9.87
C LEU A 107 -4.65 -10.33 10.29
N ASP A 108 -5.37 -9.52 11.08
CA ASP A 108 -4.88 -8.22 11.55
C ASP A 108 -3.58 -8.35 12.36
N ASP A 109 -3.51 -9.32 13.26
CA ASP A 109 -2.32 -9.59 14.06
C ASP A 109 -1.15 -10.05 13.20
N LEU A 110 -1.42 -10.90 12.20
CA LEU A 110 -0.42 -11.32 11.24
C LEU A 110 0.15 -10.13 10.49
N LEU A 111 -0.70 -9.29 9.90
CA LEU A 111 -0.28 -8.13 9.11
C LEU A 111 0.50 -7.10 9.96
N GLN A 112 0.10 -6.86 11.21
CA GLN A 112 0.84 -6.00 12.13
C GLN A 112 2.24 -6.54 12.41
N ASN A 113 2.38 -7.83 12.67
CA ASN A 113 3.67 -8.43 12.93
C ASN A 113 4.55 -8.46 11.68
N MET A 114 3.97 -8.69 10.50
CA MET A 114 4.68 -8.57 9.23
C MET A 114 5.21 -7.14 9.02
N ALA A 115 4.38 -6.12 9.22
CA ALA A 115 4.80 -4.73 9.09
C ALA A 115 5.97 -4.39 10.03
N ARG A 116 5.88 -4.84 11.30
CA ARG A 116 6.96 -4.65 12.27
C ARG A 116 8.26 -5.31 11.83
N ARG A 117 8.20 -6.59 11.45
CA ARG A 117 9.38 -7.33 11.00
C ARG A 117 10.02 -6.75 9.76
N LEU A 118 9.22 -6.33 8.78
CA LEU A 118 9.73 -5.64 7.60
C LEU A 118 10.45 -4.34 7.96
N THR A 119 9.86 -3.54 8.85
CA THR A 119 10.47 -2.31 9.35
C THR A 119 11.78 -2.58 10.09
N ASP A 120 11.82 -3.57 10.97
CA ASP A 120 13.01 -3.91 11.75
C ASP A 120 14.13 -4.45 10.86
N PHE A 121 13.77 -5.21 9.84
CA PHE A 121 14.71 -5.79 8.91
C PHE A 121 15.28 -4.77 7.91
N THR A 122 14.42 -3.92 7.33
CA THR A 122 14.82 -2.97 6.29
C THR A 122 15.35 -1.65 6.85
N GLY A 123 15.00 -1.30 8.09
CA GLY A 123 15.25 0.02 8.63
C GLY A 123 14.26 1.09 8.14
N LEU A 124 13.37 0.76 7.21
CA LEU A 124 12.45 1.68 6.56
C LEU A 124 11.03 1.59 7.15
N MET A 125 10.19 2.59 6.86
CA MET A 125 8.77 2.51 7.13
C MET A 125 8.14 1.41 6.27
N SER A 126 7.25 0.62 6.85
CA SER A 126 6.47 -0.38 6.14
C SER A 126 4.99 -0.01 6.14
N LEU A 127 4.37 -0.17 4.99
CA LEU A 127 2.94 -0.05 4.77
C LEU A 127 2.41 -1.39 4.26
N ILE A 128 1.44 -1.96 4.94
CA ILE A 128 0.73 -3.16 4.50
C ILE A 128 -0.75 -2.84 4.39
N THR A 129 -1.32 -3.13 3.25
CA THR A 129 -2.76 -3.02 3.04
C THR A 129 -3.44 -4.37 3.18
N HIS A 130 -4.66 -4.36 3.72
CA HIS A 130 -5.51 -5.54 3.64
C HIS A 130 -5.81 -5.89 2.19
N PRO A 131 -5.88 -7.17 1.84
CA PRO A 131 -6.34 -7.55 0.50
C PRO A 131 -7.73 -6.97 0.30
N THR A 132 -7.92 -6.24 -0.80
CA THR A 132 -9.23 -5.71 -1.19
C THR A 132 -10.14 -6.90 -1.47
N GLN A 133 -11.04 -7.20 -0.55
CA GLN A 133 -12.06 -8.19 -0.81
C GLN A 133 -13.01 -7.59 -1.85
N ARG A 134 -13.29 -8.33 -2.92
CA ARG A 134 -14.50 -8.13 -3.70
C ARG A 134 -15.65 -8.11 -2.72
N GLN A 135 -16.67 -7.25 -2.95
CA GLN A 135 -17.82 -7.11 -2.06
C GLN A 135 -18.16 -8.45 -1.41
N PRO A 136 -18.09 -8.55 -0.08
CA PRO A 136 -18.29 -9.82 0.58
C PRO A 136 -19.69 -10.30 0.25
N ALA A 137 -19.81 -11.48 -0.35
CA ALA A 137 -21.10 -12.08 -0.59
C ALA A 137 -21.72 -12.51 0.73
N LEU A 138 -22.98 -12.16 0.96
CA LEU A 138 -23.71 -12.61 2.13
C LEU A 138 -23.90 -14.12 2.06
N GLU A 139 -23.51 -14.84 3.10
CA GLU A 139 -23.76 -16.28 3.25
C GLU A 139 -25.01 -16.57 4.07
N ASP A 140 -25.27 -15.76 5.08
CA ASP A 140 -26.50 -15.84 5.89
C ASP A 140 -26.89 -14.45 6.39
N ILE A 141 -28.19 -14.30 6.68
CA ILE A 141 -28.77 -13.11 7.28
C ILE A 141 -29.72 -13.51 8.38
N ARG A 142 -29.65 -12.83 9.52
CA ARG A 142 -30.50 -13.05 10.68
C ARG A 142 -31.07 -11.75 11.17
N LEU A 143 -32.37 -11.75 11.40
CA LEU A 143 -33.09 -10.63 11.95
C LEU A 143 -33.59 -11.00 13.35
N VAL A 144 -33.16 -10.25 14.35
CA VAL A 144 -33.54 -10.48 15.75
C VAL A 144 -34.17 -9.21 16.32
N ARG A 145 -35.33 -9.37 16.95
CA ARG A 145 -35.98 -8.26 17.65
C ARG A 145 -35.20 -7.92 18.92
N SER A 146 -34.92 -6.65 19.13
CA SER A 146 -34.34 -6.12 20.35
C SER A 146 -35.14 -4.86 20.79
N GLU A 147 -36.11 -5.05 21.66
CA GLU A 147 -37.04 -3.99 22.11
C GLU A 147 -37.73 -3.27 20.95
N GLU A 148 -37.46 -1.97 20.74
CA GLU A 148 -37.97 -1.15 19.63
C GLU A 148 -37.04 -1.17 18.40
N ARG A 149 -36.02 -2.01 18.37
CA ARG A 149 -35.01 -2.09 17.33
C ARG A 149 -34.94 -3.46 16.68
N LEU A 150 -34.49 -3.47 15.46
CA LEU A 150 -34.15 -4.67 14.71
C LEU A 150 -32.63 -4.82 14.67
N LEU A 151 -32.12 -5.87 15.24
CA LEU A 151 -30.75 -6.28 15.09
C LEU A 151 -30.68 -7.20 13.88
N VAL A 152 -29.90 -6.79 12.89
CA VAL A 152 -29.61 -7.56 11.68
C VAL A 152 -28.17 -8.07 11.76
N MET A 153 -28.01 -9.38 11.75
CA MET A 153 -26.70 -10.02 11.66
C MET A 153 -26.49 -10.45 10.22
N LEU A 154 -25.40 -9.98 9.62
CA LEU A 154 -24.95 -10.32 8.29
C LEU A 154 -23.73 -11.24 8.43
N VAL A 155 -23.81 -12.44 7.88
CA VAL A 155 -22.68 -13.38 7.80
C VAL A 155 -22.14 -13.31 6.39
N GLU A 156 -20.89 -12.94 6.27
CA GLU A 156 -20.19 -12.76 4.99
C GLU A 156 -19.18 -13.90 4.80
N ASN A 157 -18.84 -14.20 3.54
CA ASN A 157 -17.94 -15.30 3.17
C ASN A 157 -16.48 -15.15 3.66
N SER A 158 -16.18 -14.06 4.33
CA SER A 158 -14.89 -13.80 4.99
C SER A 158 -14.81 -14.28 6.45
N SER A 159 -15.80 -15.01 6.93
CA SER A 159 -15.96 -15.36 8.35
C SER A 159 -16.13 -14.14 9.27
N GLN A 160 -16.46 -12.99 8.71
CA GLN A 160 -16.80 -11.79 9.43
C GLN A 160 -18.33 -11.74 9.59
N ALA A 161 -18.79 -11.51 10.81
CA ALA A 161 -20.18 -11.22 11.09
C ALA A 161 -20.32 -9.73 11.41
N SER A 162 -21.10 -9.03 10.59
CA SER A 162 -21.46 -7.64 10.82
C SER A 162 -22.83 -7.56 11.45
N HIS A 163 -23.07 -6.56 12.27
CA HIS A 163 -24.39 -6.34 12.87
C HIS A 163 -24.84 -4.91 12.64
N LEU A 164 -26.09 -4.77 12.20
CA LEU A 164 -26.75 -3.49 11.99
C LEU A 164 -27.85 -3.34 13.03
N ASN A 165 -28.01 -2.15 13.54
CA ASN A 165 -29.04 -1.83 14.52
C ASN A 165 -30.01 -0.80 13.92
N LEU A 166 -31.21 -1.24 13.56
CA LEU A 166 -32.20 -0.44 12.84
C LEU A 166 -33.36 -0.08 13.77
N ARG A 167 -33.92 1.12 13.57
CA ARG A 167 -35.22 1.43 14.11
C ARG A 167 -36.31 0.78 13.26
N LEU A 168 -37.20 0.08 13.90
CA LEU A 168 -38.37 -0.50 13.24
C LEU A 168 -39.38 0.61 12.88
N PRO A 169 -39.99 0.57 11.70
CA PRO A 169 -41.17 1.37 11.42
C PRO A 169 -42.28 1.01 12.39
N HIS A 170 -42.99 2.00 12.89
CA HIS A 170 -44.09 1.80 13.83
C HIS A 170 -45.12 0.78 13.31
N GLY A 171 -45.50 -0.20 14.14
CA GLY A 171 -46.46 -1.22 13.78
C GLY A 171 -45.92 -2.39 12.94
N SER A 172 -44.63 -2.45 12.67
CA SER A 172 -44.01 -3.55 11.91
C SER A 172 -43.34 -4.63 12.75
N GLU A 173 -43.50 -4.58 14.07
CA GLU A 173 -42.85 -5.52 14.99
C GLU A 173 -43.27 -6.98 14.77
N HIS A 174 -44.54 -7.21 14.35
CA HIS A 174 -45.07 -8.54 14.03
C HIS A 174 -44.55 -9.11 12.70
N GLN A 175 -43.88 -8.30 11.89
CA GLN A 175 -43.38 -8.68 10.57
C GLN A 175 -41.94 -9.23 10.60
N ILE A 176 -41.25 -9.13 11.73
CA ILE A 176 -39.82 -9.45 11.84
C ILE A 176 -39.54 -10.91 11.51
N GLU A 177 -40.31 -11.83 12.06
CA GLU A 177 -40.14 -13.26 11.85
C GLU A 177 -40.42 -13.65 10.38
N ALA A 178 -41.47 -13.08 9.79
CA ALA A 178 -41.77 -13.26 8.37
C ALA A 178 -40.68 -12.66 7.47
N MET A 179 -40.11 -11.51 7.88
CA MET A 179 -39.02 -10.85 7.18
C MET A 179 -37.68 -11.65 7.25
N ASP A 180 -37.37 -12.22 8.43
CA ASP A 180 -36.21 -13.11 8.57
C ASP A 180 -36.32 -14.33 7.67
N GLN A 181 -37.46 -15.01 7.67
CA GLN A 181 -37.73 -16.16 6.84
C GLN A 181 -37.67 -15.80 5.34
N TRP A 182 -38.22 -14.64 4.97
CA TRP A 182 -38.18 -14.16 3.58
C TRP A 182 -36.72 -13.87 3.17
N ALA A 183 -35.97 -13.11 3.96
CA ALA A 183 -34.60 -12.72 3.65
C ALA A 183 -33.71 -13.96 3.42
N ARG A 184 -33.82 -14.94 4.29
CA ARG A 184 -33.04 -16.20 4.17
C ARG A 184 -33.42 -17.04 2.94
N ARG A 185 -34.70 -17.03 2.52
CA ARG A 185 -35.12 -17.74 1.31
C ARG A 185 -34.73 -17.02 0.03
N GLN A 186 -34.59 -15.69 0.06
CA GLN A 186 -34.28 -14.87 -1.10
C GLN A 186 -32.78 -14.64 -1.28
N LEU A 187 -31.96 -15.05 -0.30
CA LEU A 187 -30.52 -14.98 -0.43
C LEU A 187 -30.05 -16.01 -1.46
N ASP A 188 -29.49 -15.52 -2.56
CA ASP A 188 -28.98 -16.36 -3.64
C ASP A 188 -27.52 -16.80 -3.40
N SER A 189 -27.01 -17.67 -4.26
CA SER A 189 -25.63 -18.16 -4.20
C SER A 189 -24.56 -17.07 -4.45
N ASN A 190 -24.99 -15.90 -4.93
CA ASN A 190 -24.10 -14.74 -5.14
C ASN A 190 -24.12 -13.78 -3.95
N GLY A 191 -24.85 -14.10 -2.89
CA GLY A 191 -24.99 -13.27 -1.70
C GLY A 191 -25.87 -12.04 -1.89
N SER A 192 -26.79 -12.08 -2.85
CA SER A 192 -27.72 -11.00 -3.14
C SER A 192 -29.14 -11.36 -2.72
N LEU A 193 -29.88 -10.35 -2.23
CA LEU A 193 -31.29 -10.49 -1.91
C LEU A 193 -32.16 -10.04 -3.09
N ASN A 194 -33.12 -10.90 -3.51
CA ASN A 194 -34.05 -10.54 -4.58
C ASN A 194 -35.17 -9.64 -4.05
N TRP A 195 -34.92 -8.34 -3.99
CA TRP A 195 -35.87 -7.33 -3.50
C TRP A 195 -37.17 -7.22 -4.33
N ASN A 196 -37.17 -7.69 -5.58
CA ASN A 196 -38.36 -7.67 -6.43
C ASN A 196 -39.42 -8.70 -5.99
N ALA A 197 -38.97 -9.73 -5.25
CA ALA A 197 -39.85 -10.76 -4.68
C ALA A 197 -40.39 -10.39 -3.27
N LEU A 198 -40.19 -9.14 -2.82
CA LEU A 198 -40.63 -8.70 -1.50
C LEU A 198 -42.16 -8.60 -1.42
N PRO A 199 -42.84 -9.34 -0.50
CA PRO A 199 -44.28 -9.27 -0.30
C PRO A 199 -44.74 -7.84 0.07
N ARG A 200 -45.92 -7.46 -0.41
CA ARG A 200 -46.50 -6.13 -0.14
C ARG A 200 -46.64 -5.83 1.37
N GLU A 201 -46.93 -6.83 2.15
CA GLU A 201 -47.10 -6.75 3.60
C GLU A 201 -45.79 -6.43 4.32
N LEU A 202 -44.64 -6.82 3.75
CA LEU A 202 -43.32 -6.62 4.33
C LEU A 202 -42.59 -5.38 3.79
N GLN A 203 -43.19 -4.58 2.93
CA GLN A 203 -42.54 -3.48 2.23
C GLN A 203 -41.96 -2.41 3.15
N ALA A 204 -42.58 -2.10 4.29
CA ALA A 204 -42.08 -1.09 5.20
C ALA A 204 -40.81 -1.56 5.92
N CYS A 205 -40.82 -2.77 6.46
CA CYS A 205 -39.67 -3.39 7.09
C CYS A 205 -38.57 -3.68 6.06
N GLY A 206 -38.92 -4.17 4.87
CA GLY A 206 -38.00 -4.50 3.82
C GLY A 206 -37.27 -3.29 3.20
N ARG A 207 -37.92 -2.13 3.09
CA ARG A 207 -37.24 -0.89 2.69
C ARG A 207 -36.19 -0.48 3.71
N ALA A 208 -36.54 -0.46 5.00
CA ALA A 208 -35.61 -0.13 6.05
C ALA A 208 -34.41 -1.09 6.08
N LEU A 209 -34.65 -2.39 5.88
CA LEU A 209 -33.59 -3.39 5.78
C LEU A 209 -32.71 -3.18 4.55
N ARG A 210 -33.31 -2.94 3.38
CA ARG A 210 -32.56 -2.70 2.13
C ARG A 210 -31.67 -1.47 2.23
N ASP A 211 -32.22 -0.37 2.73
CA ASP A 211 -31.47 0.89 2.85
C ASP A 211 -30.31 0.74 3.84
N ALA A 212 -30.50 -0.02 4.91
CA ALA A 212 -29.45 -0.29 5.88
C ALA A 212 -28.35 -1.21 5.33
N ILE A 213 -28.70 -2.28 4.64
CA ILE A 213 -27.72 -3.16 3.97
C ILE A 213 -26.95 -2.36 2.91
N HIS A 214 -27.64 -1.56 2.11
CA HIS A 214 -27.01 -0.75 1.09
C HIS A 214 -26.07 0.31 1.67
N SER A 215 -26.48 0.98 2.76
CA SER A 215 -25.64 1.93 3.48
C SER A 215 -24.42 1.24 4.11
N HIS A 216 -24.58 0.05 4.67
CA HIS A 216 -23.51 -0.73 5.22
C HIS A 216 -22.51 -1.14 4.12
N GLN A 217 -22.99 -1.66 3.01
CA GLN A 217 -22.16 -2.05 1.87
C GLN A 217 -21.44 -0.84 1.23
N SER A 218 -22.13 0.31 1.13
CA SER A 218 -21.49 1.53 0.63
C SER A 218 -20.44 2.10 1.58
N LEU A 219 -20.66 1.99 2.90
CA LEU A 219 -19.67 2.34 3.91
C LEU A 219 -18.49 1.36 3.90
N GLN A 220 -18.71 0.08 3.67
CA GLN A 220 -17.63 -0.91 3.52
C GLN A 220 -16.85 -0.70 2.22
N THR A 221 -17.53 -0.31 1.14
CA THR A 221 -16.87 0.05 -0.14
C THR A 221 -16.12 1.38 -0.02
N SER A 222 -16.59 2.28 0.85
CA SER A 222 -15.92 3.54 1.21
C SER A 222 -14.96 3.40 2.39
N GLN A 223 -14.96 2.27 3.11
CA GLN A 223 -13.87 1.94 4.01
C GLN A 223 -12.65 1.71 3.14
N GLU A 224 -11.93 2.80 2.99
CA GLU A 224 -10.58 2.91 2.49
C GLU A 224 -9.82 1.66 2.85
N THR A 225 -9.08 1.15 1.89
CA THR A 225 -8.21 -0.02 2.06
C THR A 225 -7.50 0.11 3.41
N LYS A 226 -7.92 -0.71 4.38
CA LYS A 226 -7.38 -0.63 5.74
C LYS A 226 -5.87 -0.82 5.65
N ALA A 227 -5.13 0.18 6.05
CA ALA A 227 -3.68 0.21 5.93
C ALA A 227 -3.05 0.19 7.32
N LEU A 228 -2.02 -0.60 7.45
CA LEU A 228 -1.21 -0.73 8.66
C LEU A 228 0.15 -0.11 8.40
N PHE A 229 0.49 0.92 9.16
CA PHE A 229 1.78 1.59 9.09
C PHE A 229 2.66 1.17 10.26
N HIS A 230 3.93 0.91 9.99
CA HIS A 230 4.93 0.71 11.03
C HIS A 230 6.22 1.44 10.67
N GLY A 231 6.86 2.10 11.66
CA GLY A 231 8.13 2.80 11.47
C GLY A 231 8.00 4.22 10.87
N VAL A 232 6.89 4.92 11.06
CA VAL A 232 6.72 6.32 10.60
C VAL A 232 7.83 7.24 11.13
N SER A 233 8.32 7.01 12.36
CA SER A 233 9.46 7.75 12.93
C SER A 233 10.75 7.56 12.14
N ARG A 234 10.96 6.40 11.52
CA ARG A 234 12.12 6.14 10.66
C ARG A 234 12.03 6.91 9.35
N LEU A 235 10.82 6.98 8.75
CA LEU A 235 10.59 7.81 7.58
C LEU A 235 10.94 9.28 7.85
N ILE A 236 10.46 9.83 8.98
CA ILE A 236 10.72 11.23 9.35
C ILE A 236 12.21 11.47 9.65
N ALA A 237 12.93 10.45 10.09
CA ALA A 237 14.36 10.51 10.37
C ALA A 237 15.25 10.49 9.12
N GLU A 238 14.69 10.13 7.95
CA GLU A 238 15.44 10.14 6.70
C GLU A 238 15.91 11.57 6.34
N PRO A 239 17.15 11.74 5.86
CA PRO A 239 17.70 13.06 5.55
C PRO A 239 16.84 13.87 4.57
N GLU A 240 16.18 13.20 3.63
CA GLU A 240 15.28 13.82 2.64
C GLU A 240 14.09 14.51 3.29
N PHE A 241 13.58 13.97 4.38
CA PHE A 241 12.43 14.47 5.13
C PHE A 241 12.79 15.38 6.31
N SER A 242 14.05 15.81 6.43
CA SER A 242 14.50 16.76 7.46
C SER A 242 13.76 18.11 7.38
N GLN A 243 13.19 18.45 6.22
CA GLN A 243 12.34 19.62 6.02
C GLN A 243 10.86 19.25 6.15
N SER A 244 10.18 19.83 7.14
CA SER A 244 8.76 19.57 7.42
C SER A 244 7.82 19.79 6.23
N ALA A 245 8.19 20.67 5.30
CA ALA A 245 7.41 20.96 4.09
C ALA A 245 7.28 19.73 3.16
N LYS A 246 8.26 18.83 3.14
CA LYS A 246 8.21 17.60 2.32
C LYS A 246 7.46 16.46 2.99
N VAL A 247 7.52 16.39 4.32
CA VAL A 247 6.88 15.31 5.10
C VAL A 247 5.37 15.50 5.17
N ARG A 248 4.92 16.75 5.30
CA ARG A 248 3.50 17.05 5.54
C ARG A 248 2.55 16.48 4.49
N PRO A 249 2.78 16.65 3.17
CA PRO A 249 1.89 16.09 2.14
C PRO A 249 1.80 14.56 2.23
N LEU A 250 2.93 13.90 2.53
CA LEU A 250 2.98 12.45 2.67
C LEU A 250 2.18 11.98 3.89
N LEU A 251 2.29 12.65 5.03
CA LEU A 251 1.51 12.32 6.22
C LEU A 251 0.03 12.56 6.02
N GLU A 252 -0.34 13.66 5.34
CA GLU A 252 -1.74 13.95 4.97
C GLU A 252 -2.30 12.84 4.04
N LEU A 253 -1.52 12.37 3.07
CA LEU A 253 -1.91 11.28 2.19
C LEU A 253 -2.07 9.95 2.94
N MET A 254 -1.17 9.67 3.89
CA MET A 254 -1.26 8.48 4.76
C MET A 254 -2.52 8.50 5.62
N ASP A 255 -2.95 9.66 6.08
CA ASP A 255 -4.13 9.82 6.94
C ASP A 255 -5.44 9.79 6.14
N GLN A 256 -5.46 10.44 4.97
CA GLN A 256 -6.69 10.62 4.18
C GLN A 256 -6.93 9.51 3.16
N SER A 257 -5.89 8.99 2.53
CA SER A 257 -5.99 8.04 1.42
C SER A 257 -4.82 7.05 1.39
N PRO A 258 -4.65 6.22 2.41
CA PRO A 258 -3.52 5.28 2.48
C PRO A 258 -3.46 4.31 1.29
N ALA A 259 -4.59 4.02 0.66
CA ALA A 259 -4.65 3.20 -0.55
C ALA A 259 -3.93 3.84 -1.74
N ALA A 260 -3.87 5.17 -1.80
CA ALA A 260 -3.17 5.89 -2.86
C ALA A 260 -1.65 5.67 -2.82
N LEU A 261 -1.10 5.30 -1.66
CA LEU A 261 0.31 4.96 -1.50
C LEU A 261 0.65 3.55 -2.01
N THR A 262 -0.37 2.72 -2.26
CA THR A 262 -0.16 1.35 -2.72
C THR A 262 -0.40 1.24 -4.21
N LEU A 263 0.65 0.94 -4.96
CA LEU A 263 0.55 0.66 -6.38
C LEU A 263 0.61 -0.85 -6.60
N SER A 264 -0.33 -1.35 -7.37
CA SER A 264 -0.27 -2.75 -7.82
C SER A 264 0.89 -2.92 -8.79
N ALA A 265 1.78 -3.86 -8.51
CA ALA A 265 2.78 -4.26 -9.48
C ALA A 265 2.10 -4.72 -10.78
N PRO A 266 2.67 -4.43 -11.95
CA PRO A 266 2.07 -4.79 -13.24
C PRO A 266 2.03 -6.31 -13.52
N GLY A 267 2.44 -7.13 -12.54
CA GLY A 267 2.46 -8.59 -12.62
C GLY A 267 2.71 -9.23 -11.24
N PRO A 268 2.79 -10.56 -11.15
CA PRO A 268 3.14 -11.23 -9.92
C PRO A 268 4.59 -10.88 -9.55
N GLY A 269 4.80 -10.37 -8.33
CA GLY A 269 6.10 -9.99 -7.82
C GLY A 269 6.11 -8.62 -7.15
N TYR A 270 7.27 -7.98 -7.17
CA TYR A 270 7.49 -6.66 -6.60
C TYR A 270 7.68 -5.60 -7.69
N GLY A 271 7.30 -4.35 -7.38
CA GLY A 271 7.59 -3.17 -8.20
C GLY A 271 8.31 -2.11 -7.38
N VAL A 272 9.09 -1.28 -8.06
CA VAL A 272 9.74 -0.10 -7.48
C VAL A 272 9.32 1.12 -8.28
N TRP A 273 8.78 2.12 -7.61
CA TRP A 273 8.39 3.40 -8.20
C TRP A 273 9.30 4.49 -7.64
N ILE A 274 9.74 5.39 -8.50
CA ILE A 274 10.72 6.43 -8.17
C ILE A 274 10.14 7.80 -8.50
N GLY A 275 9.89 8.62 -7.48
CA GLY A 275 9.45 10.00 -7.65
C GLY A 275 8.22 10.13 -8.53
N GLN A 276 8.38 10.77 -9.70
CA GLN A 276 7.26 11.04 -10.64
C GLN A 276 6.60 9.80 -11.26
N GLU A 277 7.16 8.62 -11.06
CA GLU A 277 6.51 7.37 -11.48
C GLU A 277 5.30 7.02 -10.58
N HIS A 278 5.24 7.61 -9.38
CA HIS A 278 4.10 7.47 -8.50
C HIS A 278 2.98 8.45 -8.94
N PRO A 279 1.71 8.00 -9.09
CA PRO A 279 0.60 8.82 -9.56
C PRO A 279 0.38 10.09 -8.72
N GLU A 280 0.55 9.99 -7.42
CA GLU A 280 0.32 11.11 -6.51
C GLU A 280 1.45 12.15 -6.53
N GLN A 281 2.59 11.88 -7.16
CA GLN A 281 3.74 12.79 -7.28
C GLN A 281 4.17 13.48 -5.97
N ALA A 282 3.63 13.05 -4.84
CA ALA A 282 3.87 13.61 -3.51
C ALA A 282 5.11 12.99 -2.83
N LEU A 283 5.73 12.04 -3.51
CA LEU A 283 6.83 11.23 -2.99
C LEU A 283 8.16 11.56 -3.65
#